data_20e63ad2367ef52cc9f32c4019bbce17
#
_entry.id   20e63ad2367ef52cc9f32c4019bbce17
#
_cell.length_a   1.000
_cell.length_b   1.000
_cell.length_c   1.000
_cell.angle_alpha   90.00
_cell.angle_beta   90.00
_cell.angle_gamma   90.00
#
_symmetry.space_group_name_H-M   'P 1'
#
loop_
_entity.id
_entity.type
_entity.pdbx_description
1 polymer ?
#
loop_
_entity_poly.entity_id
_entity_poly.type
_entity_poly.pdbx_seq_one_letter_code
_entity_poly.pdbx_strand_id
1 'polypeptide(L)'
;MSKKIILTGGGTAGHVTPNLALLPRLRAEGYEIHYIGTADGIEKSLVGDLEGVTYHTISAGKLRRYFSLKNLTDPFKVVGGIFQAKRIINKVKPDVVFSKGGFVSVPVVIAAKGMAPIVAHESDYTPGLANKITARFADRVCVTFEDTLKYVGAKGVHTGTPIRPELYGGDRQRGLDFTGFSGEKPILLTMGGSQGAQAINDALRSA
;
A
#
# COMPACT_ATOMS: atom_id res chain seq x y z
N MET A 1 -13.25 -16.24 19.10
CA MET A 1 -13.67 -15.30 18.01
C MET A 1 -12.49 -15.17 17.06
N SER A 2 -12.71 -15.17 15.73
CA SER A 2 -11.65 -14.91 14.75
C SER A 2 -11.14 -13.47 14.90
N LYS A 3 -9.83 -13.28 14.82
CA LYS A 3 -9.23 -11.93 14.77
C LYS A 3 -9.59 -11.26 13.44
N LYS A 4 -9.85 -9.95 13.47
CA LYS A 4 -10.25 -9.19 12.28
C LYS A 4 -9.22 -8.12 11.96
N ILE A 5 -8.83 -8.02 10.71
CA ILE A 5 -7.94 -6.97 10.22
C ILE A 5 -8.58 -6.18 9.09
N ILE A 6 -8.42 -4.87 9.13
CA ILE A 6 -8.70 -4.01 7.98
C ILE A 6 -7.37 -3.61 7.36
N LEU A 7 -7.21 -3.93 6.07
CA LEU A 7 -6.12 -3.46 5.23
C LEU A 7 -6.59 -2.25 4.42
N THR A 8 -5.72 -1.28 4.20
CA THR A 8 -5.99 -0.15 3.31
C THR A 8 -4.71 0.34 2.63
N GLY A 9 -4.87 0.85 1.45
CA GLY A 9 -3.82 1.39 0.61
C GLY A 9 -4.30 1.46 -0.83
N GLY A 10 -3.83 2.42 -1.59
CA GLY A 10 -4.32 2.53 -2.97
C GLY A 10 -3.83 3.77 -3.70
N GLY A 11 -4.38 3.94 -4.90
CA GLY A 11 -3.97 4.98 -5.83
C GLY A 11 -2.79 4.59 -6.72
N THR A 12 -1.95 3.65 -6.31
CA THR A 12 -0.90 3.01 -7.12
C THR A 12 -0.71 1.55 -6.69
N ALA A 13 -0.20 0.71 -7.58
CA ALA A 13 0.09 -0.69 -7.27
C ALA A 13 1.08 -0.84 -6.10
N GLY A 14 2.05 0.07 -5.95
CA GLY A 14 3.01 0.06 -4.84
C GLY A 14 2.39 0.22 -3.45
N HIS A 15 1.18 0.79 -3.35
CA HIS A 15 0.42 0.85 -2.10
C HIS A 15 -0.51 -0.35 -1.88
N VAL A 16 -0.63 -1.24 -2.86
CA VAL A 16 -1.51 -2.41 -2.80
C VAL A 16 -0.71 -3.71 -2.66
N THR A 17 0.32 -3.89 -3.48
CA THR A 17 1.09 -5.14 -3.53
C THR A 17 1.70 -5.59 -2.21
N PRO A 18 2.18 -4.69 -1.31
CA PRO A 18 2.63 -5.14 0.01
C PRO A 18 1.50 -5.65 0.90
N ASN A 19 0.27 -5.14 0.74
CA ASN A 19 -0.90 -5.72 1.43
C ASN A 19 -1.17 -7.15 0.93
N LEU A 20 -1.04 -7.38 -0.40
CA LEU A 20 -1.17 -8.72 -0.97
C LEU A 20 -0.11 -9.68 -0.44
N ALA A 21 1.12 -9.21 -0.22
CA ALA A 21 2.20 -10.01 0.34
C ALA A 21 1.93 -10.48 1.79
N LEU A 22 1.08 -9.76 2.53
CA LEU A 22 0.69 -10.13 3.89
C LEU A 22 -0.44 -11.17 3.93
N LEU A 23 -1.25 -11.31 2.86
CA LEU A 23 -2.45 -12.15 2.87
C LEU A 23 -2.17 -13.61 3.23
N PRO A 24 -1.14 -14.30 2.68
CA PRO A 24 -0.87 -15.70 3.03
C PRO A 24 -0.64 -15.89 4.53
N ARG A 25 0.13 -14.97 5.13
CA ARG A 25 0.43 -15.03 6.56
C ARG A 25 -0.80 -14.73 7.43
N LEU A 26 -1.57 -13.71 7.08
CA LEU A 26 -2.80 -13.34 7.78
C LEU A 26 -3.83 -14.47 7.75
N ARG A 27 -3.96 -15.15 6.59
CA ARG A 27 -4.84 -16.33 6.46
C ARG A 27 -4.37 -17.49 7.34
N ALA A 28 -3.07 -17.78 7.33
CA ALA A 28 -2.48 -18.84 8.16
C ALA A 28 -2.69 -18.59 9.66
N GLU A 29 -2.74 -17.32 10.07
CA GLU A 29 -3.02 -16.92 11.45
C GLU A 29 -4.52 -16.79 11.77
N GLY A 30 -5.40 -17.13 10.84
CA GLY A 30 -6.85 -17.18 11.03
C GLY A 30 -7.53 -15.81 11.08
N TYR A 31 -6.94 -14.78 10.46
CA TYR A 31 -7.59 -13.47 10.37
C TYR A 31 -8.76 -13.47 9.38
N GLU A 32 -9.87 -12.87 9.78
CA GLU A 32 -10.90 -12.38 8.87
C GLU A 32 -10.41 -11.08 8.25
N ILE A 33 -10.23 -11.06 6.92
CA ILE A 33 -9.55 -9.99 6.21
C ILE A 33 -10.54 -9.10 5.50
N HIS A 34 -10.52 -7.81 5.83
CA HIS A 34 -11.27 -6.76 5.14
C HIS A 34 -10.30 -5.80 4.45
N TYR A 35 -10.70 -5.29 3.29
CA TYR A 35 -9.96 -4.26 2.58
C TYR A 35 -10.84 -3.05 2.34
N ILE A 36 -10.36 -1.85 2.68
CA ILE A 36 -11.06 -0.60 2.39
C ILE A 36 -10.30 0.13 1.29
N GLY A 37 -10.98 0.39 0.16
CA GLY A 37 -10.44 1.07 -1.00
C GLY A 37 -11.50 1.93 -1.72
N THR A 38 -11.21 2.38 -2.95
CA THR A 38 -12.15 3.12 -3.79
C THR A 38 -12.89 2.20 -4.76
N ALA A 39 -13.96 2.68 -5.39
CA ALA A 39 -14.77 1.88 -6.30
C ALA A 39 -14.05 1.56 -7.62
N ASP A 40 -13.23 2.48 -8.08
CA ASP A 40 -12.60 2.54 -9.40
C ASP A 40 -11.06 2.64 -9.36
N GLY A 41 -10.48 2.48 -8.17
CA GLY A 41 -9.03 2.49 -8.00
C GLY A 41 -8.37 1.17 -8.40
N ILE A 42 -7.05 1.23 -8.63
CA ILE A 42 -6.25 0.02 -8.93
C ILE A 42 -6.35 -1.03 -7.81
N GLU A 43 -6.56 -0.61 -6.57
CA GLU A 43 -6.79 -1.50 -5.44
C GLU A 43 -8.04 -2.35 -5.62
N LYS A 44 -9.10 -1.83 -6.25
CA LYS A 44 -10.31 -2.60 -6.55
C LYS A 44 -10.03 -3.74 -7.52
N SER A 45 -9.27 -3.47 -8.59
CA SER A 45 -8.92 -4.50 -9.58
C SER A 45 -7.95 -5.56 -9.05
N LEU A 46 -7.09 -5.19 -8.08
CA LEU A 46 -6.10 -6.10 -7.52
C LEU A 46 -6.61 -6.93 -6.33
N VAL A 47 -7.61 -6.42 -5.60
CA VAL A 47 -8.06 -7.01 -4.33
C VAL A 47 -9.54 -7.40 -4.35
N GLY A 48 -10.35 -6.75 -5.19
CA GLY A 48 -11.81 -6.80 -5.12
C GLY A 48 -12.43 -8.18 -5.22
N ASP A 49 -11.81 -9.07 -5.98
CA ASP A 49 -12.31 -10.42 -6.26
C ASP A 49 -11.42 -11.52 -5.62
N LEU A 50 -10.53 -11.14 -4.68
CA LEU A 50 -9.69 -12.11 -4.00
C LEU A 50 -10.51 -12.92 -2.99
N GLU A 51 -10.42 -14.23 -3.11
CA GLU A 51 -11.05 -15.15 -2.17
C GLU A 51 -10.60 -14.89 -0.73
N GLY A 52 -11.55 -14.90 0.21
CA GLY A 52 -11.28 -14.69 1.64
C GLY A 52 -10.94 -13.25 2.01
N VAL A 53 -11.18 -12.27 1.12
CA VAL A 53 -11.05 -10.83 1.40
C VAL A 53 -12.38 -10.13 1.16
N THR A 54 -12.92 -9.48 2.19
CA THR A 54 -14.12 -8.66 2.04
C THR A 54 -13.75 -7.23 1.65
N TYR A 55 -14.06 -6.83 0.42
CA TYR A 55 -13.78 -5.48 -0.06
C TYR A 55 -14.88 -4.49 0.29
N HIS A 56 -14.50 -3.33 0.82
CA HIS A 56 -15.39 -2.22 1.15
C HIS A 56 -15.00 -0.98 0.38
N THR A 57 -15.99 -0.26 -0.13
CA THR A 57 -15.78 0.94 -0.94
C THR A 57 -16.04 2.20 -0.15
N ILE A 58 -15.13 3.17 -0.28
CA ILE A 58 -15.28 4.53 0.24
C ILE A 58 -14.94 5.56 -0.83
N SER A 59 -15.41 6.80 -0.61
CA SER A 59 -14.92 7.96 -1.35
C SER A 59 -13.55 8.37 -0.83
N ALA A 60 -12.62 8.71 -1.74
CA ALA A 60 -11.34 9.26 -1.37
C ALA A 60 -10.96 10.42 -2.31
N GLY A 61 -10.44 11.49 -1.73
CA GLY A 61 -9.94 12.65 -2.49
C GLY A 61 -8.44 12.54 -2.71
N LYS A 62 -7.98 12.77 -3.93
CA LYS A 62 -6.55 12.79 -4.25
C LYS A 62 -5.99 14.20 -4.02
N LEU A 63 -5.20 14.37 -2.97
CA LEU A 63 -4.48 15.63 -2.71
C LEU A 63 -3.40 15.83 -3.79
N ARG A 64 -3.70 16.63 -4.81
CA ARG A 64 -2.78 16.96 -5.90
C ARG A 64 -1.87 18.12 -5.51
N ARG A 65 -0.60 18.04 -5.90
CA ARG A 65 0.39 19.10 -5.68
C ARG A 65 0.32 20.24 -6.70
N TYR A 66 -0.54 20.12 -7.73
CA TYR A 66 -0.76 21.11 -8.77
C TYR A 66 -2.20 21.64 -8.72
N PHE A 67 -2.41 22.83 -9.27
CA PHE A 67 -3.74 23.44 -9.32
C PHE A 67 -4.68 22.60 -10.21
N SER A 68 -5.84 22.25 -9.65
CA SER A 68 -6.91 21.53 -10.35
C SER A 68 -8.24 21.89 -9.71
N LEU A 69 -9.28 22.09 -10.52
CA LEU A 69 -10.65 22.32 -10.01
C LEU A 69 -11.13 21.18 -9.10
N LYS A 70 -10.60 19.97 -9.29
CA LYS A 70 -10.86 18.83 -8.40
C LYS A 70 -10.31 19.02 -6.99
N ASN A 71 -9.35 19.92 -6.79
CA ASN A 71 -8.85 20.25 -5.46
C ASN A 71 -9.91 20.92 -4.57
N LEU A 72 -10.96 21.50 -5.17
CA LEU A 72 -12.09 22.09 -4.44
C LEU A 72 -13.08 21.01 -3.94
N THR A 73 -13.22 19.91 -4.70
CA THR A 73 -14.16 18.82 -4.37
C THR A 73 -13.51 17.69 -3.57
N ASP A 74 -12.21 17.48 -3.72
CA ASP A 74 -11.49 16.40 -3.07
C ASP A 74 -11.51 16.45 -1.52
N PRO A 75 -11.46 17.60 -0.84
CA PRO A 75 -11.65 17.68 0.61
C PRO A 75 -13.01 17.13 1.08
N PHE A 76 -14.08 17.43 0.36
CA PHE A 76 -15.42 16.90 0.68
C PHE A 76 -15.49 15.38 0.50
N LYS A 77 -14.80 14.83 -0.51
CA LYS A 77 -14.67 13.38 -0.70
C LYS A 77 -13.90 12.73 0.45
N VAL A 78 -12.85 13.38 0.95
CA VAL A 78 -12.10 12.89 2.12
C VAL A 78 -13.01 12.86 3.35
N VAL A 79 -13.77 13.93 3.62
CA VAL A 79 -14.70 13.99 4.75
C VAL A 79 -15.78 12.91 4.61
N GLY A 80 -16.41 12.78 3.44
CA GLY A 80 -17.37 11.71 3.17
C GLY A 80 -16.76 10.32 3.37
N GLY A 81 -15.54 10.11 2.90
CA GLY A 81 -14.79 8.88 3.09
C GLY A 81 -14.52 8.55 4.56
N ILE A 82 -14.24 9.55 5.40
CA ILE A 82 -14.06 9.35 6.85
C ILE A 82 -15.37 8.80 7.48
N PHE A 83 -16.53 9.38 7.16
CA PHE A 83 -17.80 8.88 7.68
C PHE A 83 -18.13 7.47 7.18
N GLN A 84 -17.86 7.19 5.89
CA GLN A 84 -18.05 5.85 5.31
C GLN A 84 -17.11 4.83 5.98
N ALA A 85 -15.83 5.15 6.12
CA ALA A 85 -14.85 4.30 6.79
C ALA A 85 -15.24 4.05 8.26
N LYS A 86 -15.68 5.09 8.99
CA LYS A 86 -16.13 4.95 10.36
C LYS A 86 -17.31 3.98 10.50
N ARG A 87 -18.26 4.03 9.55
CA ARG A 87 -19.41 3.10 9.51
C ARG A 87 -18.96 1.66 9.29
N ILE A 88 -17.98 1.44 8.37
CA ILE A 88 -17.42 0.12 8.08
C ILE A 88 -16.67 -0.40 9.32
N ILE A 89 -15.81 0.42 9.93
CA ILE A 89 -15.02 0.05 11.11
C ILE A 89 -15.93 -0.32 12.28
N ASN A 90 -16.99 0.44 12.52
CA ASN A 90 -18.00 0.14 13.55
C ASN A 90 -18.71 -1.20 13.33
N LYS A 91 -18.98 -1.55 12.06
CA LYS A 91 -19.62 -2.83 11.69
C LYS A 91 -18.66 -4.00 11.81
N VAL A 92 -17.43 -3.85 11.32
CA VAL A 92 -16.39 -4.90 11.30
C VAL A 92 -15.83 -5.14 12.69
N LYS A 93 -15.59 -4.06 13.46
CA LYS A 93 -14.92 -4.06 14.77
C LYS A 93 -13.55 -4.76 14.68
N PRO A 94 -12.60 -4.22 13.88
CA PRO A 94 -11.32 -4.85 13.66
C PRO A 94 -10.44 -4.80 14.91
N ASP A 95 -9.60 -5.83 15.09
CA ASP A 95 -8.57 -5.86 16.12
C ASP A 95 -7.38 -4.96 15.74
N VAL A 96 -7.19 -4.71 14.44
CA VAL A 96 -6.13 -3.83 13.93
C VAL A 96 -6.49 -3.27 12.55
N VAL A 97 -6.03 -2.05 12.28
CA VAL A 97 -6.07 -1.43 10.96
C VAL A 97 -4.64 -1.27 10.45
N PHE A 98 -4.34 -1.85 9.29
CA PHE A 98 -3.04 -1.72 8.62
C PHE A 98 -3.16 -0.82 7.40
N SER A 99 -2.35 0.23 7.35
CA SER A 99 -2.31 1.21 6.26
C SER A 99 -0.99 1.14 5.52
N LYS A 100 -1.02 0.76 4.24
CA LYS A 100 0.15 0.84 3.35
C LYS A 100 0.38 2.25 2.80
N GLY A 101 -0.57 3.14 3.01
CA GLY A 101 -0.47 4.52 2.55
C GLY A 101 -1.20 4.79 1.23
N GLY A 102 -0.82 5.90 0.60
CA GLY A 102 -1.58 6.47 -0.51
C GLY A 102 -2.79 7.29 -0.03
N PHE A 103 -3.37 8.09 -0.93
CA PHE A 103 -4.46 9.01 -0.58
C PHE A 103 -5.74 8.29 -0.10
N VAL A 104 -5.92 7.04 -0.52
CA VAL A 104 -7.06 6.18 -0.15
C VAL A 104 -7.04 5.83 1.34
N SER A 105 -5.87 5.68 1.93
CA SER A 105 -5.73 5.30 3.33
C SER A 105 -6.01 6.44 4.33
N VAL A 106 -5.90 7.69 3.90
CA VAL A 106 -6.04 8.85 4.79
C VAL A 106 -7.40 8.87 5.51
N PRO A 107 -8.56 8.80 4.81
CA PRO A 107 -9.85 8.78 5.49
C PRO A 107 -10.03 7.56 6.41
N VAL A 108 -9.46 6.41 6.04
CA VAL A 108 -9.56 5.17 6.84
C VAL A 108 -8.81 5.30 8.15
N VAL A 109 -7.57 5.78 8.10
CA VAL A 109 -6.72 5.94 9.29
C VAL A 109 -7.28 7.00 10.24
N ILE A 110 -7.78 8.11 9.70
CA ILE A 110 -8.43 9.13 10.52
C ILE A 110 -9.68 8.55 11.21
N ALA A 111 -10.52 7.81 10.48
CA ALA A 111 -11.72 7.19 11.03
C ALA A 111 -11.41 6.12 12.09
N ALA A 112 -10.30 5.38 11.95
CA ALA A 112 -9.92 4.32 12.87
C ALA A 112 -9.38 4.83 14.21
N LYS A 113 -8.97 6.10 14.29
CA LYS A 113 -8.39 6.66 15.52
C LYS A 113 -9.35 6.55 16.70
N GLY A 114 -8.88 5.91 17.77
CA GLY A 114 -9.68 5.64 18.98
C GLY A 114 -10.69 4.50 18.85
N MET A 115 -10.73 3.80 17.69
CA MET A 115 -11.63 2.66 17.46
C MET A 115 -10.87 1.33 17.36
N ALA A 116 -9.65 1.33 16.84
CA ALA A 116 -8.78 0.18 16.74
C ALA A 116 -7.31 0.63 16.71
N PRO A 117 -6.35 -0.22 17.10
CA PRO A 117 -4.93 0.01 16.89
C PRO A 117 -4.62 0.21 15.40
N ILE A 118 -3.73 1.16 15.10
CA ILE A 118 -3.37 1.52 13.73
C ILE A 118 -1.88 1.29 13.51
N VAL A 119 -1.55 0.46 12.54
CA VAL A 119 -0.19 0.25 12.04
C VAL A 119 -0.10 0.83 10.64
N ALA A 120 0.80 1.79 10.42
CA ALA A 120 1.11 2.32 9.10
C ALA A 120 2.43 1.76 8.58
N HIS A 121 2.62 1.74 7.26
CA HIS A 121 3.87 1.35 6.63
C HIS A 121 4.31 2.39 5.59
N GLU A 122 5.59 2.81 5.68
CA GLU A 122 6.24 3.69 4.73
C GLU A 122 7.31 2.93 3.94
N SER A 123 7.21 2.96 2.61
CA SER A 123 8.18 2.30 1.72
C SER A 123 9.27 3.22 1.21
N ASP A 124 9.01 4.52 1.18
CA ASP A 124 9.93 5.47 0.61
C ASP A 124 10.94 5.94 1.67
N TYR A 125 12.13 6.31 1.22
CA TYR A 125 13.16 6.88 2.08
C TYR A 125 12.67 8.16 2.78
N THR A 126 11.88 8.97 2.06
CA THR A 126 11.25 10.17 2.61
C THR A 126 9.72 10.01 2.57
N PRO A 127 9.02 10.09 3.70
CA PRO A 127 7.58 9.88 3.74
C PRO A 127 6.81 10.80 2.81
N GLY A 128 5.91 10.22 2.01
CA GLY A 128 4.97 10.95 1.19
C GLY A 128 3.93 11.72 2.02
N LEU A 129 3.22 12.71 1.40
CA LEU A 129 2.25 13.55 2.11
C LEU A 129 1.16 12.72 2.81
N ALA A 130 0.59 11.72 2.14
CA ALA A 130 -0.42 10.84 2.73
C ALA A 130 0.12 10.13 3.98
N ASN A 131 1.35 9.59 3.89
CA ASN A 131 1.96 8.89 5.00
C ASN A 131 2.39 9.83 6.15
N LYS A 132 2.78 11.07 5.86
CA LYS A 132 2.98 12.10 6.91
C LYS A 132 1.70 12.39 7.69
N ILE A 133 0.54 12.39 7.00
CA ILE A 133 -0.75 12.57 7.65
C ILE A 133 -1.11 11.33 8.48
N THR A 134 -1.05 10.14 7.88
CA THR A 134 -1.45 8.89 8.56
C THR A 134 -0.55 8.56 9.75
N ALA A 135 0.75 8.85 9.69
CA ALA A 135 1.69 8.65 10.79
C ALA A 135 1.32 9.42 12.08
N ARG A 136 0.61 10.56 11.95
CA ARG A 136 0.13 11.31 13.12
C ARG A 136 -0.92 10.53 13.92
N PHE A 137 -1.73 9.74 13.22
CA PHE A 137 -2.85 8.98 13.82
C PHE A 137 -2.45 7.53 14.15
N ALA A 138 -1.41 7.00 13.49
CA ALA A 138 -0.91 5.65 13.71
C ALA A 138 -0.29 5.47 15.09
N ASP A 139 -0.45 4.28 15.66
CA ASP A 139 0.16 3.86 16.92
C ASP A 139 1.57 3.32 16.69
N ARG A 140 1.82 2.69 15.53
CA ARG A 140 3.13 2.26 15.04
C ARG A 140 3.28 2.60 13.56
N VAL A 141 4.50 2.89 13.14
CA VAL A 141 4.87 3.13 11.75
C VAL A 141 6.04 2.23 11.37
N CYS A 142 5.75 1.19 10.60
CA CYS A 142 6.76 0.35 10.00
C CYS A 142 7.47 1.11 8.87
N VAL A 143 8.78 0.97 8.77
CA VAL A 143 9.56 1.64 7.71
C VAL A 143 10.46 0.65 6.99
N THR A 144 10.65 0.87 5.70
CA THR A 144 11.54 0.04 4.86
C THR A 144 13.00 0.34 5.12
N PHE A 145 13.35 1.60 5.33
CA PHE A 145 14.73 2.06 5.54
C PHE A 145 14.92 2.54 6.97
N GLU A 146 16.02 2.17 7.60
CA GLU A 146 16.36 2.60 8.97
C GLU A 146 16.41 4.13 9.08
N ASP A 147 17.00 4.79 8.10
CA ASP A 147 17.07 6.26 8.05
C ASP A 147 15.70 6.95 8.06
N THR A 148 14.64 6.24 7.66
CA THR A 148 13.28 6.80 7.69
C THR A 148 12.73 6.95 9.10
N LEU A 149 13.32 6.25 10.10
CA LEU A 149 12.94 6.36 11.51
C LEU A 149 13.00 7.81 12.03
N LYS A 150 13.94 8.62 11.55
CA LYS A 150 14.03 10.04 11.92
C LYS A 150 12.79 10.87 11.62
N TYR A 151 11.96 10.45 10.67
CA TYR A 151 10.72 11.15 10.29
C TYR A 151 9.49 10.71 11.08
N VAL A 152 9.54 9.54 11.73
CA VAL A 152 8.39 8.94 12.43
C VAL A 152 8.59 8.86 13.95
N GLY A 153 9.80 9.09 14.42
CA GLY A 153 10.16 9.17 15.86
C GLY A 153 9.91 7.88 16.61
N ALA A 154 9.49 7.97 17.86
CA ALA A 154 9.30 6.82 18.78
C ALA A 154 8.24 5.80 18.33
N LYS A 155 7.41 6.12 17.34
CA LYS A 155 6.42 5.19 16.76
C LYS A 155 7.03 4.28 15.69
N GLY A 156 8.25 4.60 15.22
CA GLY A 156 8.92 3.94 14.13
C GLY A 156 9.42 2.55 14.49
N VAL A 157 9.27 1.62 13.57
CA VAL A 157 9.84 0.26 13.64
C VAL A 157 10.43 -0.08 12.27
N HIS A 158 11.73 -0.39 12.21
CA HIS A 158 12.37 -0.84 10.98
C HIS A 158 11.98 -2.30 10.71
N THR A 159 11.22 -2.56 9.65
CA THR A 159 10.69 -3.89 9.31
C THR A 159 11.08 -4.35 7.91
N GLY A 160 11.61 -3.47 7.07
CA GLY A 160 11.68 -3.72 5.64
C GLY A 160 10.31 -3.62 4.96
N THR A 161 10.23 -4.04 3.70
CA THR A 161 9.01 -4.06 2.89
C THR A 161 8.47 -5.49 2.80
N PRO A 162 7.15 -5.71 3.00
CA PRO A 162 6.54 -7.00 2.70
C PRO A 162 6.70 -7.34 1.21
N ILE A 163 7.31 -8.48 0.92
CA ILE A 163 7.57 -8.99 -0.42
C ILE A 163 6.83 -10.31 -0.59
N ARG A 164 6.22 -10.49 -1.76
CA ARG A 164 5.49 -11.73 -2.07
C ARG A 164 6.44 -12.92 -2.09
N PRO A 165 6.04 -14.07 -1.52
CA PRO A 165 6.90 -15.27 -1.46
C PRO A 165 7.41 -15.73 -2.82
N GLU A 166 6.63 -15.54 -3.89
CA GLU A 166 6.97 -15.94 -5.26
C GLU A 166 8.18 -15.19 -5.83
N LEU A 167 8.55 -14.06 -5.21
CA LEU A 167 9.75 -13.29 -5.61
C LEU A 167 11.04 -13.80 -4.96
N TYR A 168 10.94 -14.74 -4.01
CA TYR A 168 12.09 -15.42 -3.46
C TYR A 168 12.38 -16.71 -4.27
N GLY A 169 13.64 -17.08 -4.37
CA GLY A 169 14.01 -18.33 -5.03
C GLY A 169 13.97 -18.29 -6.55
N GLY A 170 14.36 -17.14 -7.14
CA GLY A 170 14.56 -17.06 -8.58
C GLY A 170 15.58 -18.09 -9.06
N ASP A 171 15.34 -18.72 -10.22
CA ASP A 171 16.21 -19.65 -10.87
C ASP A 171 16.87 -19.06 -12.11
N ARG A 172 18.20 -19.03 -12.14
CA ARG A 172 18.97 -18.43 -13.25
C ARG A 172 18.71 -19.14 -14.57
N GLN A 173 18.66 -20.49 -14.56
CA GLN A 173 18.47 -21.24 -15.78
C GLN A 173 17.11 -21.00 -16.41
N ARG A 174 16.05 -21.00 -15.59
CA ARG A 174 14.71 -20.62 -16.05
C ARG A 174 14.66 -19.21 -16.64
N GLY A 175 15.43 -18.27 -16.06
CA GLY A 175 15.55 -16.92 -16.60
C GLY A 175 16.24 -16.89 -17.97
N LEU A 176 17.32 -17.66 -18.15
CA LEU A 176 18.00 -17.79 -19.41
C LEU A 176 17.11 -18.45 -20.48
N ASP A 177 16.44 -19.54 -20.14
CA ASP A 177 15.50 -20.24 -21.02
C ASP A 177 14.35 -19.32 -21.47
N PHE A 178 13.79 -18.54 -20.55
CA PHE A 178 12.74 -17.58 -20.84
C PHE A 178 13.16 -16.45 -21.77
N THR A 179 14.40 -15.96 -21.63
CA THR A 179 14.93 -14.83 -22.43
C THR A 179 15.63 -15.28 -23.70
N GLY A 180 16.01 -16.54 -23.83
CA GLY A 180 16.83 -17.07 -24.91
C GLY A 180 18.30 -16.64 -24.83
N PHE A 181 18.79 -16.18 -23.68
CA PHE A 181 20.16 -15.75 -23.50
C PHE A 181 21.05 -16.94 -23.18
N SER A 182 22.29 -16.98 -23.78
CA SER A 182 23.29 -18.03 -23.49
C SER A 182 23.84 -17.93 -22.06
N GLY A 183 23.80 -16.75 -21.44
CA GLY A 183 24.43 -16.50 -20.16
C GLY A 183 25.96 -16.35 -20.18
N GLU A 184 26.60 -16.35 -21.36
CA GLU A 184 28.03 -16.12 -21.51
C GLU A 184 28.44 -14.67 -21.26
N LYS A 185 27.52 -13.73 -21.50
CA LYS A 185 27.73 -12.31 -21.24
C LYS A 185 26.98 -11.86 -20.00
N PRO A 186 27.43 -10.77 -19.35
CA PRO A 186 26.65 -10.15 -18.30
C PRO A 186 25.25 -9.73 -18.79
N ILE A 187 24.23 -10.02 -18.00
CA ILE A 187 22.84 -9.66 -18.30
C ILE A 187 22.46 -8.48 -17.45
N LEU A 188 22.06 -7.37 -18.09
CA LEU A 188 21.54 -6.17 -17.43
C LEU A 188 20.03 -6.11 -17.59
N LEU A 189 19.31 -6.23 -16.48
CA LEU A 189 17.87 -6.01 -16.44
C LEU A 189 17.57 -4.57 -16.00
N THR A 190 16.90 -3.82 -16.86
CA THR A 190 16.44 -2.46 -16.56
C THR A 190 14.93 -2.42 -16.59
N MET A 191 14.30 -1.97 -15.51
CA MET A 191 12.85 -1.87 -15.44
C MET A 191 12.41 -0.66 -14.60
N GLY A 192 11.31 -0.05 -14.98
CA GLY A 192 10.62 0.98 -14.21
C GLY A 192 9.40 0.42 -13.49
N GLY A 193 9.04 1.02 -12.35
CA GLY A 193 7.85 0.63 -11.61
C GLY A 193 6.56 1.16 -12.25
N SER A 194 5.44 0.47 -12.06
CA SER A 194 4.07 0.87 -12.37
C SER A 194 3.84 1.37 -13.82
N GLN A 195 4.10 2.64 -14.08
CA GLN A 195 3.91 3.28 -15.39
C GLN A 195 5.20 3.37 -16.22
N GLY A 196 6.28 2.77 -15.74
CA GLY A 196 7.60 2.86 -16.34
C GLY A 196 8.37 4.13 -15.91
N ALA A 197 9.57 4.29 -16.45
CA ALA A 197 10.45 5.42 -16.16
C ALA A 197 11.07 5.94 -17.46
N GLN A 198 10.50 6.98 -18.04
CA GLN A 198 10.96 7.54 -19.30
C GLN A 198 12.45 7.92 -19.25
N ALA A 199 12.90 8.60 -18.18
CA ALA A 199 14.30 8.98 -18.05
C ALA A 199 15.28 7.79 -18.04
N ILE A 200 14.90 6.66 -17.44
CA ILE A 200 15.69 5.41 -17.47
C ILE A 200 15.72 4.85 -18.90
N ASN A 201 14.56 4.82 -19.57
CA ASN A 201 14.47 4.32 -20.95
C ASN A 201 15.28 5.19 -21.92
N ASP A 202 15.26 6.52 -21.76
CA ASP A 202 16.00 7.45 -22.60
C ASP A 202 17.51 7.33 -22.35
N ALA A 203 17.95 7.19 -21.11
CA ALA A 203 19.34 6.94 -20.79
C ALA A 203 19.86 5.62 -21.41
N LEU A 204 19.03 4.57 -21.39
CA LEU A 204 19.41 3.27 -22.00
C LEU A 204 19.50 3.34 -23.52
N ARG A 205 18.65 4.13 -24.19
CA ARG A 205 18.69 4.31 -25.66
C ARG A 205 19.87 5.14 -26.13
N SER A 206 20.40 6.01 -25.25
CA SER A 206 21.53 6.87 -25.56
C SER A 206 22.90 6.27 -25.21
N ALA A 207 22.92 5.11 -24.53
CA ALA A 207 24.12 4.36 -24.20
C ALA A 207 24.47 3.32 -25.26
#